data_47535d76c8115893d851dfc7f964d36d
#
_entry.id   47535d76c8115893d851dfc7f964d36d
#
_cell.length_a   1.000
_cell.length_b   1.000
_cell.length_c   1.000
_cell.angle_alpha   90.00
_cell.angle_beta   90.00
_cell.angle_gamma   90.00
#
_symmetry.space_group_name_H-M   'P 1'
#
loop_
_entity.id
_entity.type
_entity.pdbx_description
1 polymer ?
#
loop_
_entity_poly.entity_id
_entity_poly.type
_entity_poly.pdbx_seq_one_letter_code
_entity_poly.pdbx_strand_id
1 'polypeptide(L)'
;MTDLTTIVAEPWDNWGLIDCGHGQKLERYGPYKVVRPEPQAMWVPASTDWDADATFVPGSDEEGGGRWVQHRPVPRQWELSRGNVRFNASLTPFRHLGFFPDMAPQWDWMRARSDGADVLNLFGYTGVGTLQLSDAGARLVHVDASKKSVEQGKENARLSRMDDRPIRWMVDDAGKFTAREVRRGRRYDGILLDPPKFGRGPEGEVWRLEENLAPLLADCRRLLDADSRFLVLTVYAVRMSALAIGELVRQTFAELGGTVELGEMAVREESRGLLLPTAIFARWSRS
;
A
#
# COMPACT_ATOMS: atom_id res chain seq x y z
N MET A 1 -16.51 8.89 -21.85
CA MET A 1 -15.27 9.62 -21.49
C MET A 1 -14.73 8.95 -20.23
N THR A 2 -13.46 8.65 -20.15
CA THR A 2 -12.89 8.04 -18.95
C THR A 2 -12.51 9.15 -17.99
N ASP A 3 -13.23 9.29 -16.88
CA ASP A 3 -12.91 10.26 -15.86
C ASP A 3 -11.80 9.71 -14.95
N LEU A 4 -10.78 10.54 -14.71
CA LEU A 4 -9.74 10.24 -13.73
C LEU A 4 -10.18 10.78 -12.36
N THR A 5 -10.12 9.93 -11.36
CA THR A 5 -10.47 10.29 -9.98
C THR A 5 -9.20 10.58 -9.17
N THR A 6 -9.23 11.59 -8.31
CA THR A 6 -8.21 11.77 -7.28
C THR A 6 -8.78 11.32 -5.95
N ILE A 7 -8.15 10.32 -5.33
CA ILE A 7 -8.48 9.92 -3.97
C ILE A 7 -7.44 10.46 -3.00
N VAL A 8 -7.89 11.03 -1.88
CA VAL A 8 -7.05 11.81 -0.98
C VAL A 8 -7.00 11.14 0.38
N ALA A 9 -5.77 10.87 0.85
CA ALA A 9 -5.55 10.49 2.24
C ALA A 9 -5.48 11.76 3.10
N GLU A 10 -6.42 11.85 4.01
CA GLU A 10 -6.46 12.91 5.02
C GLU A 10 -5.58 12.53 6.22
N PRO A 11 -5.00 13.52 6.94
CA PRO A 11 -4.26 13.24 8.16
C PRO A 11 -5.17 12.61 9.23
N TRP A 12 -4.57 11.81 10.12
CA TRP A 12 -5.23 11.29 11.32
C TRP A 12 -4.32 11.41 12.54
N ASP A 13 -4.79 11.05 13.71
CA ASP A 13 -4.10 11.29 14.98
C ASP A 13 -2.63 10.88 14.97
N ASN A 14 -2.30 9.74 14.34
CA ASN A 14 -0.95 9.21 14.33
C ASN A 14 -0.16 9.47 13.02
N TRP A 15 -0.73 10.13 12.04
CA TRP A 15 -0.01 10.51 10.83
C TRP A 15 -0.57 11.77 10.17
N GLY A 16 0.31 12.59 9.60
CA GLY A 16 -0.05 13.72 8.75
C GLY A 16 1.13 14.21 7.92
N LEU A 17 0.83 14.71 6.73
CA LEU A 17 1.76 15.47 5.91
C LEU A 17 1.72 16.92 6.39
N ILE A 18 2.72 17.36 7.13
CA ILE A 18 2.75 18.73 7.72
C ILE A 18 3.00 19.77 6.64
N ASP A 19 4.05 19.58 5.83
CA ASP A 19 4.48 20.50 4.78
C ASP A 19 5.26 19.75 3.70
N CYS A 20 5.31 20.27 2.46
CA CYS A 20 6.11 19.69 1.39
C CYS A 20 6.54 20.75 0.39
N GLY A 21 7.69 20.51 -0.24
CA GLY A 21 8.27 21.37 -1.26
C GLY A 21 9.75 21.15 -1.44
N HIS A 22 10.33 21.74 -2.49
CA HIS A 22 11.74 21.61 -2.84
C HIS A 22 12.22 20.14 -2.91
N GLY A 23 11.36 19.24 -3.40
CA GLY A 23 11.67 17.80 -3.52
C GLY A 23 11.69 17.04 -2.20
N GLN A 24 11.08 17.58 -1.14
CA GLN A 24 11.03 16.99 0.20
C GLN A 24 9.63 17.09 0.80
N LYS A 25 9.41 16.29 1.85
CA LYS A 25 8.19 16.35 2.67
C LYS A 25 8.52 16.16 4.14
N LEU A 26 7.85 16.96 4.99
CA LEU A 26 7.83 16.84 6.43
C LEU A 26 6.56 16.14 6.87
N GLU A 27 6.69 15.01 7.53
CA GLU A 27 5.56 14.21 7.99
C GLU A 27 5.64 13.94 9.49
N ARG A 28 4.48 13.82 10.13
CA ARG A 28 4.31 13.39 11.51
C ARG A 28 3.94 11.91 11.56
N TYR A 29 4.63 11.14 12.39
CA TYR A 29 4.39 9.73 12.69
C TYR A 29 4.25 9.54 14.19
N GLY A 30 3.05 9.74 14.73
CA GLY A 30 2.79 9.84 16.16
C GLY A 30 3.53 11.05 16.76
N PRO A 31 4.44 10.83 17.73
CA PRO A 31 5.17 11.93 18.35
C PRO A 31 6.38 12.42 17.54
N TYR A 32 6.78 11.71 16.47
CA TYR A 32 8.00 12.02 15.72
C TYR A 32 7.70 12.67 14.38
N LYS A 33 8.52 13.67 14.03
CA LYS A 33 8.50 14.36 12.75
C LYS A 33 9.71 13.95 11.92
N VAL A 34 9.50 13.60 10.67
CA VAL A 34 10.58 13.17 9.78
C VAL A 34 10.55 13.87 8.44
N VAL A 35 11.73 14.15 7.91
CA VAL A 35 11.89 14.67 6.54
C VAL A 35 12.32 13.53 5.61
N ARG A 36 11.65 13.43 4.46
CA ARG A 36 11.95 12.44 3.42
C ARG A 36 11.97 13.08 2.03
N PRO A 37 12.75 12.52 1.07
CA PRO A 37 12.70 12.95 -0.31
C PRO A 37 11.31 12.68 -0.93
N GLU A 38 10.82 13.67 -1.67
CA GLU A 38 9.60 13.55 -2.47
C GLU A 38 9.72 14.39 -3.75
N PRO A 39 10.25 13.82 -4.84
CA PRO A 39 10.51 14.57 -6.07
C PRO A 39 9.28 15.22 -6.69
N GLN A 40 8.08 14.75 -6.39
CA GLN A 40 6.84 15.34 -6.87
C GLN A 40 6.48 16.66 -6.19
N ALA A 41 7.05 16.95 -5.01
CA ALA A 41 6.88 18.22 -4.31
C ALA A 41 7.78 19.30 -4.91
N MET A 42 7.51 19.74 -6.15
CA MET A 42 8.36 20.67 -6.93
C MET A 42 8.19 22.14 -6.53
N TRP A 43 7.19 22.47 -5.74
CA TRP A 43 6.88 23.82 -5.29
C TRP A 43 7.69 24.24 -4.06
N VAL A 44 7.57 25.51 -3.67
CA VAL A 44 8.19 26.04 -2.45
C VAL A 44 7.39 25.55 -1.24
N PRO A 45 8.03 25.06 -0.16
CA PRO A 45 7.32 24.68 1.07
C PRO A 45 6.69 25.90 1.78
N ALA A 46 5.74 25.66 2.68
CA ALA A 46 5.16 26.73 3.50
C ALA A 46 6.18 27.35 4.44
N SER A 47 7.12 26.54 4.95
CA SER A 47 8.24 26.96 5.79
C SER A 47 9.54 26.32 5.33
N THR A 48 10.62 27.07 5.37
CA THR A 48 12.00 26.57 5.13
C THR A 48 12.66 26.08 6.43
N ASP A 49 12.07 26.37 7.57
CA ASP A 49 12.59 25.97 8.90
C ASP A 49 11.72 24.84 9.48
N TRP A 50 12.06 23.62 9.07
CA TRP A 50 11.36 22.41 9.53
C TRP A 50 12.00 21.82 10.78
N ASP A 51 11.25 21.79 11.86
CA ASP A 51 11.62 21.13 13.12
C ASP A 51 11.37 19.62 13.02
N ALA A 52 12.38 18.86 12.61
CA ALA A 52 12.30 17.40 12.41
C ALA A 52 13.18 16.63 13.42
N ASP A 53 12.74 15.44 13.81
CA ASP A 53 13.51 14.52 14.67
C ASP A 53 14.52 13.70 13.86
N ALA A 54 14.20 13.38 12.61
CA ALA A 54 15.10 12.66 11.71
C ALA A 54 14.90 13.06 10.25
N THR A 55 15.97 12.96 9.46
CA THR A 55 15.95 13.20 8.02
C THR A 55 16.52 12.00 7.30
N PHE A 56 15.81 11.51 6.27
CA PHE A 56 16.32 10.45 5.39
C PHE A 56 17.25 11.02 4.34
N VAL A 57 18.45 10.49 4.28
CA VAL A 57 19.46 10.82 3.26
C VAL A 57 19.56 9.64 2.30
N PRO A 58 19.15 9.81 1.03
CA PRO A 58 19.26 8.75 0.03
C PRO A 58 20.71 8.27 -0.13
N GLY A 59 20.85 6.96 -0.39
CA GLY A 59 22.12 6.39 -0.86
C GLY A 59 22.36 6.66 -2.34
N SER A 60 23.44 6.11 -2.86
CA SER A 60 23.80 6.19 -4.29
C SER A 60 23.05 5.17 -5.16
N ASP A 61 22.32 4.25 -4.55
CA ASP A 61 21.68 3.13 -5.25
C ASP A 61 20.29 3.50 -5.74
N GLU A 62 19.97 3.05 -6.94
CA GLU A 62 18.66 3.23 -7.57
C GLU A 62 17.52 2.48 -6.82
N GLU A 63 17.85 1.56 -5.92
CA GLU A 63 16.90 0.74 -5.15
C GLU A 63 16.26 1.47 -3.97
N GLY A 64 16.58 2.77 -3.78
CA GLY A 64 15.93 3.60 -2.74
C GLY A 64 16.47 3.38 -1.33
N GLY A 65 17.61 2.72 -1.19
CA GLY A 65 18.35 2.59 0.05
C GLY A 65 18.90 3.94 0.54
N GLY A 66 19.24 4.02 1.82
CA GLY A 66 19.79 5.23 2.42
C GLY A 66 19.97 5.12 3.93
N ARG A 67 20.10 6.25 4.57
CA ARG A 67 20.30 6.33 6.02
C ARG A 67 19.48 7.44 6.64
N TRP A 68 19.09 7.24 7.89
CA TRP A 68 18.47 8.28 8.70
C TRP A 68 19.53 9.05 9.50
N VAL A 69 19.49 10.36 9.41
CA VAL A 69 20.21 11.27 10.28
C VAL A 69 19.24 11.70 11.36
N GLN A 70 19.47 11.27 12.60
CA GLN A 70 18.66 11.66 13.74
C GLN A 70 19.17 12.97 14.33
N HIS A 71 18.29 13.95 14.46
CA HIS A 71 18.53 15.24 15.11
C HIS A 71 18.16 15.20 16.59
N ARG A 72 17.24 14.27 16.94
CA ARG A 72 16.83 13.92 18.30
C ARG A 72 16.73 12.39 18.42
N PRO A 73 16.80 11.84 19.64
CA PRO A 73 16.63 10.41 19.83
C PRO A 73 15.25 9.92 19.32
N VAL A 74 15.25 9.00 18.37
CA VAL A 74 14.07 8.30 17.89
C VAL A 74 14.23 6.82 18.23
N PRO A 75 13.26 6.15 18.87
CA PRO A 75 13.39 4.75 19.21
C PRO A 75 13.46 3.89 17.94
N ARG A 76 14.02 2.70 18.07
CA ARG A 76 14.12 1.76 16.93
C ARG A 76 12.76 1.42 16.33
N GLN A 77 11.73 1.32 17.18
CA GLN A 77 10.33 1.11 16.82
C GLN A 77 9.44 1.87 17.78
N TRP A 78 8.29 2.33 17.29
CA TRP A 78 7.23 2.91 18.11
C TRP A 78 5.86 2.55 17.55
N GLU A 79 4.88 2.46 18.42
CA GLU A 79 3.53 2.09 18.07
C GLU A 79 2.76 3.28 17.49
N LEU A 80 2.02 3.01 16.43
CA LEU A 80 1.01 3.88 15.84
C LEU A 80 -0.31 3.12 15.73
N SER A 81 -1.40 3.85 15.48
CA SER A 81 -2.71 3.25 15.28
C SER A 81 -3.52 3.98 14.21
N ARG A 82 -4.47 3.24 13.63
CA ARG A 82 -5.57 3.76 12.82
C ARG A 82 -6.83 2.95 13.10
N GLY A 83 -7.80 3.56 13.77
CA GLY A 83 -8.93 2.83 14.35
C GLY A 83 -8.47 1.79 15.36
N ASN A 84 -8.93 0.56 15.23
CA ASN A 84 -8.56 -0.56 16.11
C ASN A 84 -7.21 -1.21 15.73
N VAL A 85 -6.64 -0.87 14.59
CA VAL A 85 -5.39 -1.47 14.11
C VAL A 85 -4.19 -0.72 14.68
N ARG A 86 -3.33 -1.47 15.40
CA ARG A 86 -2.06 -1.00 15.95
C ARG A 86 -0.91 -1.60 15.16
N PHE A 87 0.13 -0.83 14.92
CA PHE A 87 1.28 -1.28 14.14
C PHE A 87 2.53 -0.50 14.51
N ASN A 88 3.68 -1.12 14.27
CA ASN A 88 4.97 -0.52 14.52
C ASN A 88 5.46 0.30 13.33
N ALA A 89 5.84 1.55 13.60
CA ALA A 89 6.69 2.34 12.73
C ALA A 89 8.15 2.18 13.12
N SER A 90 9.05 2.37 12.17
CA SER A 90 10.50 2.35 12.40
C SER A 90 11.25 3.14 11.31
N LEU A 91 12.42 3.66 11.66
CA LEU A 91 13.35 4.23 10.69
C LEU A 91 14.04 3.06 9.94
N THR A 92 13.42 2.61 8.85
CA THR A 92 13.95 1.49 8.04
C THR A 92 15.16 1.93 7.21
N PRO A 93 15.99 1.01 6.68
CA PRO A 93 17.06 1.35 5.73
C PRO A 93 16.55 1.98 4.42
N PHE A 94 15.23 2.02 4.22
CA PHE A 94 14.54 2.65 3.10
C PHE A 94 13.86 3.94 3.55
N ARG A 95 13.32 4.70 2.59
CA ARG A 95 12.66 5.98 2.89
C ARG A 95 11.28 5.85 3.56
N HIS A 96 10.66 4.67 3.59
CA HIS A 96 9.36 4.44 4.26
C HIS A 96 9.54 3.99 5.72
N LEU A 97 8.53 4.17 6.55
CA LEU A 97 8.57 3.86 8.00
C LEU A 97 7.85 2.55 8.38
N GLY A 98 7.71 1.62 7.44
CA GLY A 98 7.10 0.31 7.71
C GLY A 98 5.64 0.20 7.27
N PHE A 99 5.02 1.26 6.78
CA PHE A 99 3.68 1.26 6.20
C PHE A 99 3.50 2.43 5.21
N PHE A 100 2.39 2.44 4.49
CA PHE A 100 2.06 3.45 3.48
C PHE A 100 0.75 4.14 3.87
N PRO A 101 0.82 5.33 4.48
CA PRO A 101 -0.35 6.03 5.01
C PRO A 101 -1.31 6.52 3.93
N ASP A 102 -0.82 6.79 2.74
CA ASP A 102 -1.60 7.18 1.57
C ASP A 102 -2.59 6.10 1.09
N MET A 103 -2.40 4.84 1.54
CA MET A 103 -3.36 3.76 1.33
C MET A 103 -4.64 3.88 2.18
N ALA A 104 -4.71 4.81 3.14
CA ALA A 104 -5.85 4.94 4.05
C ALA A 104 -7.23 5.00 3.35
N PRO A 105 -7.45 5.81 2.30
CA PRO A 105 -8.73 5.85 1.60
C PRO A 105 -9.06 4.55 0.84
N GLN A 106 -8.04 3.83 0.36
CA GLN A 106 -8.25 2.50 -0.22
C GLN A 106 -8.66 1.49 0.84
N TRP A 107 -8.04 1.53 2.03
CA TRP A 107 -8.49 0.67 3.13
C TRP A 107 -9.95 0.94 3.51
N ASP A 108 -10.36 2.20 3.63
CA ASP A 108 -11.75 2.55 3.97
C ASP A 108 -12.73 2.07 2.91
N TRP A 109 -12.39 2.25 1.64
CA TRP A 109 -13.21 1.80 0.53
C TRP A 109 -13.38 0.27 0.51
N MET A 110 -12.31 -0.48 0.76
CA MET A 110 -12.34 -1.94 0.85
C MET A 110 -13.04 -2.42 2.11
N ARG A 111 -12.82 -1.77 3.27
CA ARG A 111 -13.49 -2.11 4.55
C ARG A 111 -15.02 -2.13 4.41
N ALA A 112 -15.58 -1.15 3.71
CA ALA A 112 -17.02 -1.07 3.44
C ALA A 112 -17.59 -2.27 2.64
N ARG A 113 -16.69 -3.10 2.03
CA ARG A 113 -17.02 -4.25 1.19
C ARG A 113 -16.52 -5.59 1.75
N SER A 114 -15.91 -5.58 2.95
CA SER A 114 -15.13 -6.71 3.46
C SER A 114 -15.84 -7.57 4.49
N ASP A 115 -17.00 -7.16 5.00
CA ASP A 115 -17.72 -7.96 6.02
C ASP A 115 -18.08 -9.35 5.48
N GLY A 116 -17.60 -10.39 6.18
CA GLY A 116 -17.73 -11.80 5.83
C GLY A 116 -16.96 -12.23 4.56
N ALA A 117 -16.19 -11.34 3.92
CA ALA A 117 -15.50 -11.59 2.66
C ALA A 117 -14.23 -12.45 2.83
N ASP A 118 -13.93 -13.28 1.82
CA ASP A 118 -12.64 -13.92 1.63
C ASP A 118 -11.76 -13.02 0.77
N VAL A 119 -10.69 -12.44 1.35
CA VAL A 119 -9.84 -11.47 0.68
C VAL A 119 -8.40 -11.95 0.54
N LEU A 120 -7.84 -11.83 -0.65
CA LEU A 120 -6.45 -12.07 -0.96
C LEU A 120 -5.68 -10.74 -1.00
N ASN A 121 -4.67 -10.59 -0.14
CA ASN A 121 -3.75 -9.46 -0.16
C ASN A 121 -2.38 -9.91 -0.65
N LEU A 122 -2.01 -9.48 -1.85
CA LEU A 122 -0.72 -9.74 -2.50
C LEU A 122 0.22 -8.54 -2.31
N PHE A 123 1.50 -8.82 -2.08
CA PHE A 123 2.50 -7.82 -1.68
C PHE A 123 2.10 -7.13 -0.37
N GLY A 124 1.59 -7.93 0.58
CA GLY A 124 0.91 -7.43 1.77
C GLY A 124 1.82 -6.72 2.79
N TYR A 125 3.13 -6.77 2.58
CA TYR A 125 4.18 -6.12 3.37
C TYR A 125 4.01 -6.37 4.88
N THR A 126 3.98 -5.32 5.72
CA THR A 126 3.82 -5.42 7.19
C THR A 126 2.37 -5.63 7.65
N GLY A 127 1.46 -5.88 6.73
CA GLY A 127 0.10 -6.33 7.02
C GLY A 127 -0.88 -5.26 7.51
N VAL A 128 -0.55 -3.96 7.48
CA VAL A 128 -1.49 -2.92 7.95
C VAL A 128 -2.80 -2.98 7.17
N GLY A 129 -2.75 -3.06 5.83
CA GLY A 129 -3.95 -3.24 5.00
C GLY A 129 -4.72 -4.53 5.33
N THR A 130 -4.00 -5.65 5.54
CA THR A 130 -4.59 -6.93 5.98
C THR A 130 -5.38 -6.76 7.27
N LEU A 131 -4.79 -6.10 8.28
CA LEU A 131 -5.43 -5.89 9.57
C LEU A 131 -6.63 -4.93 9.49
N GLN A 132 -6.54 -3.89 8.66
CA GLN A 132 -7.68 -2.99 8.40
C GLN A 132 -8.88 -3.77 7.84
N LEU A 133 -8.67 -4.71 6.92
CA LEU A 133 -9.77 -5.51 6.36
C LEU A 133 -10.24 -6.61 7.34
N SER A 134 -9.33 -7.19 8.12
CA SER A 134 -9.69 -8.14 9.19
C SER A 134 -10.54 -7.49 10.28
N ASP A 135 -10.24 -6.24 10.65
CA ASP A 135 -11.06 -5.45 11.57
C ASP A 135 -12.50 -5.23 11.05
N ALA A 136 -12.66 -5.17 9.74
CA ALA A 136 -13.95 -5.06 9.05
C ALA A 136 -14.65 -6.42 8.83
N GLY A 137 -14.16 -7.53 9.40
CA GLY A 137 -14.81 -8.84 9.36
C GLY A 137 -14.35 -9.77 8.23
N ALA A 138 -13.34 -9.40 7.44
CA ALA A 138 -12.82 -10.27 6.39
C ALA A 138 -11.98 -11.44 6.91
N ARG A 139 -12.02 -12.56 6.17
CA ARG A 139 -11.03 -13.65 6.26
C ARG A 139 -9.93 -13.38 5.25
N LEU A 140 -8.67 -13.41 5.69
CA LEU A 140 -7.56 -12.94 4.86
C LEU A 140 -6.58 -14.06 4.49
N VAL A 141 -6.08 -13.98 3.26
CA VAL A 141 -4.81 -14.59 2.87
C VAL A 141 -3.83 -13.46 2.58
N HIS A 142 -2.82 -13.35 3.43
CA HIS A 142 -1.75 -12.36 3.31
C HIS A 142 -0.53 -13.03 2.67
N VAL A 143 -0.07 -12.51 1.55
CA VAL A 143 1.09 -13.04 0.80
C VAL A 143 2.13 -11.93 0.62
N ASP A 144 3.34 -12.21 1.06
CA ASP A 144 4.51 -11.35 0.80
C ASP A 144 5.76 -12.21 0.64
N ALA A 145 6.66 -11.80 -0.23
CA ALA A 145 7.91 -12.51 -0.47
C ALA A 145 8.92 -12.40 0.68
N SER A 146 8.82 -11.33 1.47
CA SER A 146 9.72 -11.05 2.60
C SER A 146 9.25 -11.73 3.88
N LYS A 147 9.99 -12.73 4.33
CA LYS A 147 9.75 -13.36 5.65
C LYS A 147 9.72 -12.32 6.79
N LYS A 148 10.61 -11.32 6.73
CA LYS A 148 10.68 -10.26 7.74
C LYS A 148 9.40 -9.41 7.75
N SER A 149 8.86 -9.10 6.59
CA SER A 149 7.60 -8.34 6.45
C SER A 149 6.42 -9.13 7.01
N VAL A 150 6.32 -10.42 6.68
CA VAL A 150 5.26 -11.31 7.18
C VAL A 150 5.34 -11.45 8.71
N GLU A 151 6.54 -11.61 9.28
CA GLU A 151 6.70 -11.69 10.75
C GLU A 151 6.33 -10.34 11.41
N GLN A 152 6.67 -9.20 10.81
CA GLN A 152 6.21 -7.89 11.28
C GLN A 152 4.69 -7.77 11.21
N GLY A 153 4.04 -8.32 10.17
CA GLY A 153 2.59 -8.38 10.04
C GLY A 153 1.93 -9.16 11.19
N LYS A 154 2.49 -10.32 11.55
CA LYS A 154 2.02 -11.11 12.71
C LYS A 154 2.21 -10.36 14.02
N GLU A 155 3.32 -9.61 14.16
CA GLU A 155 3.54 -8.77 15.34
C GLU A 155 2.51 -7.65 15.43
N ASN A 156 2.21 -6.97 14.32
CA ASN A 156 1.16 -5.96 14.24
C ASN A 156 -0.23 -6.56 14.55
N ALA A 157 -0.49 -7.82 14.17
CA ALA A 157 -1.71 -8.53 14.55
C ALA A 157 -1.82 -8.71 16.08
N ARG A 158 -0.72 -9.12 16.74
CA ARG A 158 -0.68 -9.23 18.21
C ARG A 158 -0.90 -7.87 18.90
N LEU A 159 -0.22 -6.82 18.43
CA LEU A 159 -0.42 -5.46 18.94
C LEU A 159 -1.88 -5.00 18.81
N SER A 160 -2.53 -5.38 17.72
CA SER A 160 -3.94 -5.10 17.45
C SER A 160 -4.92 -6.03 18.19
N ARG A 161 -4.43 -7.07 18.91
CA ARG A 161 -5.23 -8.14 19.51
C ARG A 161 -6.09 -8.87 18.47
N MET A 162 -5.49 -9.15 17.31
CA MET A 162 -6.09 -9.81 16.15
C MET A 162 -5.34 -11.08 15.74
N ASP A 163 -4.54 -11.65 16.63
CA ASP A 163 -3.75 -12.88 16.39
C ASP A 163 -4.62 -14.15 16.29
N ASP A 164 -5.84 -14.11 16.82
CA ASP A 164 -6.88 -15.14 16.71
C ASP A 164 -7.78 -14.98 15.45
N ARG A 165 -7.65 -13.90 14.72
CA ARG A 165 -8.45 -13.63 13.51
C ARG A 165 -8.07 -14.58 12.36
N PRO A 166 -8.98 -14.88 11.45
CA PRO A 166 -8.76 -15.80 10.33
C PRO A 166 -7.86 -15.19 9.26
N ILE A 167 -6.58 -15.03 9.58
CA ILE A 167 -5.56 -14.52 8.67
C ILE A 167 -4.54 -15.62 8.39
N ARG A 168 -4.44 -16.05 7.13
CA ARG A 168 -3.42 -16.97 6.65
C ARG A 168 -2.20 -16.19 6.18
N TRP A 169 -1.13 -16.22 6.95
CA TRP A 169 0.14 -15.55 6.64
C TRP A 169 1.03 -16.44 5.77
N MET A 170 1.44 -15.96 4.59
CA MET A 170 2.23 -16.69 3.61
C MET A 170 3.50 -15.94 3.24
N VAL A 171 4.64 -16.63 3.31
CA VAL A 171 5.89 -16.17 2.69
C VAL A 171 5.97 -16.83 1.32
N ASP A 172 5.72 -16.11 0.24
CA ASP A 172 5.62 -16.68 -1.10
C ASP A 172 5.74 -15.60 -2.18
N ASP A 173 6.09 -16.02 -3.39
CA ASP A 173 5.98 -15.18 -4.60
C ASP A 173 4.52 -15.03 -5.02
N ALA A 174 4.09 -13.79 -5.29
CA ALA A 174 2.70 -13.49 -5.62
C ALA A 174 2.21 -14.22 -6.89
N GLY A 175 3.03 -14.28 -7.94
CA GLY A 175 2.69 -14.96 -9.19
C GLY A 175 2.59 -16.48 -9.01
N LYS A 176 3.56 -17.10 -8.33
CA LYS A 176 3.52 -18.54 -8.02
C LYS A 176 2.31 -18.87 -7.12
N PHE A 177 2.02 -18.02 -6.14
CA PHE A 177 0.89 -18.20 -5.24
C PHE A 177 -0.44 -18.17 -6.02
N THR A 178 -0.69 -17.12 -6.81
CA THR A 178 -1.93 -16.98 -7.59
C THR A 178 -2.12 -18.12 -8.58
N ALA A 179 -1.07 -18.50 -9.30
CA ALA A 179 -1.12 -19.63 -10.25
C ALA A 179 -1.48 -20.96 -9.53
N ARG A 180 -1.02 -21.19 -8.29
CA ARG A 180 -1.42 -22.35 -7.50
C ARG A 180 -2.88 -22.28 -7.05
N GLU A 181 -3.35 -21.14 -6.57
CA GLU A 181 -4.74 -20.97 -6.17
C GLU A 181 -5.71 -21.13 -7.36
N VAL A 182 -5.33 -20.64 -8.55
CA VAL A 182 -6.07 -20.90 -9.80
C VAL A 182 -6.18 -22.40 -10.11
N ARG A 183 -5.06 -23.15 -10.04
CA ARG A 183 -5.09 -24.62 -10.28
C ARG A 183 -5.92 -25.36 -9.24
N ARG A 184 -6.07 -24.83 -8.01
CA ARG A 184 -6.89 -25.39 -6.95
C ARG A 184 -8.38 -25.01 -7.08
N GLY A 185 -8.73 -24.20 -8.06
CA GLY A 185 -10.10 -23.72 -8.24
C GLY A 185 -10.59 -22.78 -7.12
N ARG A 186 -9.67 -22.11 -6.41
CA ARG A 186 -10.04 -21.17 -5.35
C ARG A 186 -10.74 -19.94 -5.94
N ARG A 187 -11.59 -19.32 -5.08
CA ARG A 187 -12.24 -18.04 -5.35
C ARG A 187 -12.09 -17.13 -4.14
N TYR A 188 -12.12 -15.83 -4.42
CA TYR A 188 -12.05 -14.77 -3.43
C TYR A 188 -13.14 -13.73 -3.69
N ASP A 189 -13.62 -13.10 -2.64
CA ASP A 189 -14.57 -11.97 -2.75
C ASP A 189 -13.85 -10.66 -3.09
N GLY A 190 -12.60 -10.53 -2.66
CA GLY A 190 -11.79 -9.35 -2.91
C GLY A 190 -10.31 -9.65 -3.10
N ILE A 191 -9.63 -8.83 -3.89
CA ILE A 191 -8.17 -8.90 -4.07
C ILE A 191 -7.57 -7.50 -3.93
N LEU A 192 -6.52 -7.39 -3.11
CA LEU A 192 -5.66 -6.21 -3.00
C LEU A 192 -4.28 -6.53 -3.58
N LEU A 193 -3.80 -5.64 -4.46
CA LEU A 193 -2.48 -5.70 -5.08
C LEU A 193 -1.75 -4.37 -4.89
N ASP A 194 -0.57 -4.44 -4.29
CA ASP A 194 0.33 -3.29 -4.12
C ASP A 194 1.76 -3.66 -4.56
N PRO A 195 1.94 -4.00 -5.86
CA PRO A 195 3.20 -4.51 -6.35
C PRO A 195 4.28 -3.43 -6.38
N PRO A 196 5.54 -3.77 -5.99
CA PRO A 196 6.67 -2.87 -6.19
C PRO A 196 7.03 -2.78 -7.69
N LYS A 197 7.76 -1.74 -8.06
CA LYS A 197 8.33 -1.66 -9.43
C LYS A 197 9.26 -2.84 -9.71
N PHE A 198 10.11 -3.21 -8.73
CA PHE A 198 11.03 -4.33 -8.77
C PHE A 198 11.02 -5.07 -7.42
N GLY A 199 11.19 -6.40 -7.47
CA GLY A 199 11.28 -7.22 -6.26
C GLY A 199 11.91 -8.58 -6.53
N ARG A 200 12.21 -9.29 -5.44
CA ARG A 200 12.68 -10.68 -5.48
C ARG A 200 11.78 -11.56 -4.63
N GLY A 201 11.41 -12.70 -5.17
CA GLY A 201 10.70 -13.75 -4.46
C GLY A 201 11.61 -14.51 -3.49
N PRO A 202 11.03 -15.32 -2.59
CA PRO A 202 11.78 -16.03 -1.55
C PRO A 202 12.73 -17.11 -2.08
N GLU A 203 12.53 -17.60 -3.30
CA GLU A 203 13.38 -18.59 -3.97
C GLU A 203 14.21 -17.99 -5.13
N GLY A 204 14.29 -16.64 -5.20
CA GLY A 204 15.08 -15.92 -6.20
C GLY A 204 14.30 -15.50 -7.44
N GLU A 205 12.97 -15.65 -7.44
CA GLU A 205 12.11 -15.11 -8.50
C GLU A 205 12.37 -13.63 -8.68
N VAL A 206 12.26 -13.15 -9.91
CA VAL A 206 12.42 -11.75 -10.25
C VAL A 206 11.05 -11.17 -10.63
N TRP A 207 10.60 -10.21 -9.85
CA TRP A 207 9.43 -9.39 -10.16
C TRP A 207 9.86 -8.09 -10.86
N ARG A 208 9.26 -7.82 -12.00
CA ARG A 208 9.31 -6.54 -12.70
C ARG A 208 7.89 -6.15 -13.08
N LEU A 209 7.45 -4.99 -12.65
CA LEU A 209 6.06 -4.56 -12.82
C LEU A 209 5.62 -4.65 -14.29
N GLU A 210 6.42 -4.08 -15.18
CA GLU A 210 6.11 -3.98 -16.62
C GLU A 210 5.98 -5.35 -17.31
N GLU A 211 6.67 -6.36 -16.80
CA GLU A 211 6.67 -7.72 -17.36
C GLU A 211 5.62 -8.64 -16.71
N ASN A 212 5.40 -8.47 -15.40
CA ASN A 212 4.67 -9.44 -14.59
C ASN A 212 3.24 -8.99 -14.21
N LEU A 213 2.90 -7.70 -14.33
CA LEU A 213 1.59 -7.20 -13.90
C LEU A 213 0.44 -7.80 -14.70
N ALA A 214 0.53 -7.83 -16.03
CA ALA A 214 -0.55 -8.34 -16.87
C ALA A 214 -0.79 -9.85 -16.66
N PRO A 215 0.22 -10.73 -16.61
CA PRO A 215 0.03 -12.14 -16.23
C PRO A 215 -0.59 -12.31 -14.83
N LEU A 216 -0.15 -11.52 -13.84
CA LEU A 216 -0.70 -11.58 -12.50
C LEU A 216 -2.18 -11.17 -12.45
N LEU A 217 -2.57 -10.10 -13.15
CA LEU A 217 -3.96 -9.67 -13.25
C LEU A 217 -4.84 -10.72 -13.94
N ALA A 218 -4.32 -11.42 -14.97
CA ALA A 218 -5.03 -12.51 -15.62
C ALA A 218 -5.31 -13.67 -14.65
N ASP A 219 -4.36 -14.03 -13.78
CA ASP A 219 -4.58 -15.02 -12.73
C ASP A 219 -5.56 -14.49 -11.65
N CYS A 220 -5.42 -13.23 -11.22
CA CYS A 220 -6.37 -12.60 -10.30
C CYS A 220 -7.80 -12.62 -10.87
N ARG A 221 -7.97 -12.35 -12.18
CA ARG A 221 -9.28 -12.47 -12.85
C ARG A 221 -9.87 -13.87 -12.72
N ARG A 222 -9.06 -14.90 -12.79
CA ARG A 222 -9.49 -16.31 -12.65
C ARG A 222 -9.82 -16.70 -11.22
N LEU A 223 -9.36 -15.92 -10.23
CA LEU A 223 -9.68 -16.09 -8.82
C LEU A 223 -10.95 -15.34 -8.39
N LEU A 224 -11.53 -14.53 -9.28
CA LEU A 224 -12.78 -13.81 -9.04
C LEU A 224 -13.91 -14.40 -9.92
N ASP A 225 -15.15 -14.26 -9.47
CA ASP A 225 -16.36 -14.70 -10.15
C ASP A 225 -17.49 -13.66 -10.08
N ALA A 226 -18.71 -14.12 -10.37
CA ALA A 226 -19.88 -13.25 -10.40
C ALA A 226 -20.29 -12.71 -9.02
N ASP A 227 -19.87 -13.35 -7.93
CA ASP A 227 -20.23 -12.96 -6.56
C ASP A 227 -19.09 -12.13 -5.92
N SER A 228 -17.95 -12.02 -6.58
CA SER A 228 -16.82 -11.25 -6.09
C SER A 228 -17.10 -9.75 -6.08
N ARG A 229 -16.53 -9.04 -5.12
CA ARG A 229 -16.89 -7.68 -4.75
C ARG A 229 -15.93 -6.63 -5.27
N PHE A 230 -14.61 -6.91 -5.23
CA PHE A 230 -13.60 -5.92 -5.65
C PHE A 230 -12.23 -6.49 -6.02
N LEU A 231 -11.50 -5.70 -6.80
CA LEU A 231 -10.05 -5.75 -6.92
C LEU A 231 -9.51 -4.33 -6.80
N VAL A 232 -8.47 -4.14 -6.00
CA VAL A 232 -7.74 -2.87 -5.88
C VAL A 232 -6.29 -3.09 -6.29
N LEU A 233 -5.82 -2.27 -7.22
CA LEU A 233 -4.43 -2.20 -7.66
C LEU A 233 -3.89 -0.80 -7.40
N THR A 234 -2.77 -0.73 -6.68
CA THR A 234 -2.01 0.52 -6.46
C THR A 234 -0.62 0.36 -7.05
N VAL A 235 -0.11 1.39 -7.71
CA VAL A 235 1.21 1.35 -8.34
C VAL A 235 1.99 2.62 -8.00
N TYR A 236 3.17 2.44 -7.41
CA TYR A 236 4.07 3.51 -6.98
C TYR A 236 5.25 3.71 -7.91
N ALA A 237 5.73 4.96 -7.98
CA ALA A 237 7.02 5.33 -8.57
C ALA A 237 7.27 4.82 -10.00
N VAL A 238 6.23 4.77 -10.82
CA VAL A 238 6.31 4.26 -12.20
C VAL A 238 6.20 5.38 -13.23
N ARG A 239 6.77 5.13 -14.42
CA ARG A 239 6.61 5.98 -15.59
C ARG A 239 5.44 5.49 -16.44
N MET A 240 4.28 5.29 -15.79
CA MET A 240 3.06 4.84 -16.44
C MET A 240 1.93 5.84 -16.15
N SER A 241 0.98 5.92 -17.05
CA SER A 241 -0.25 6.68 -16.88
C SER A 241 -1.29 5.85 -16.13
N ALA A 242 -2.10 6.50 -15.30
CA ALA A 242 -3.28 5.88 -14.70
C ALA A 242 -4.22 5.30 -15.77
N LEU A 243 -4.32 5.93 -16.96
CA LEU A 243 -5.08 5.41 -18.08
C LEU A 243 -4.59 4.05 -18.55
N ALA A 244 -3.26 3.86 -18.69
CA ALA A 244 -2.70 2.58 -19.13
C ALA A 244 -3.02 1.45 -18.14
N ILE A 245 -2.88 1.70 -16.84
CA ILE A 245 -3.23 0.74 -15.78
C ILE A 245 -4.74 0.48 -15.75
N GLY A 246 -5.55 1.54 -15.88
CA GLY A 246 -7.01 1.41 -15.91
C GLY A 246 -7.52 0.62 -17.11
N GLU A 247 -6.97 0.83 -18.31
CA GLU A 247 -7.35 0.06 -19.50
C GLU A 247 -6.94 -1.41 -19.38
N LEU A 248 -5.77 -1.70 -18.81
CA LEU A 248 -5.37 -3.07 -18.52
C LEU A 248 -6.37 -3.77 -17.58
N VAL A 249 -6.79 -3.10 -16.51
CA VAL A 249 -7.81 -3.64 -15.58
C VAL A 249 -9.15 -3.80 -16.30
N ARG A 250 -9.63 -2.80 -17.06
CA ARG A 250 -10.90 -2.89 -17.81
C ARG A 250 -10.94 -4.07 -18.75
N GLN A 251 -9.90 -4.25 -19.57
CA GLN A 251 -9.83 -5.35 -20.51
C GLN A 251 -9.79 -6.70 -19.81
N THR A 252 -8.99 -6.80 -18.73
CA THR A 252 -8.84 -8.05 -17.98
C THR A 252 -10.15 -8.47 -17.30
N PHE A 253 -10.93 -7.51 -16.81
CA PHE A 253 -12.15 -7.77 -16.02
C PHE A 253 -13.46 -7.58 -16.81
N ALA A 254 -13.39 -7.30 -18.12
CA ALA A 254 -14.56 -7.00 -18.95
C ALA A 254 -15.69 -8.04 -18.86
N GLU A 255 -15.35 -9.33 -18.84
CA GLU A 255 -16.32 -10.43 -18.77
C GLU A 255 -17.02 -10.55 -17.41
N LEU A 256 -16.45 -10.01 -16.33
CA LEU A 256 -17.10 -10.00 -15.03
C LEU A 256 -18.21 -8.94 -14.90
N GLY A 257 -18.23 -7.97 -15.82
CA GLY A 257 -19.06 -6.78 -15.64
C GLY A 257 -18.55 -5.91 -14.50
N GLY A 258 -19.42 -5.06 -13.92
CA GLY A 258 -19.03 -4.12 -12.87
C GLY A 258 -18.42 -2.84 -13.43
N THR A 259 -17.76 -2.07 -12.57
CA THR A 259 -17.16 -0.77 -12.90
C THR A 259 -15.68 -0.73 -12.57
N VAL A 260 -14.91 0.00 -13.38
CA VAL A 260 -13.50 0.29 -13.11
C VAL A 260 -13.32 1.78 -12.91
N GLU A 261 -12.90 2.15 -11.70
CA GLU A 261 -12.46 3.48 -11.33
C GLU A 261 -10.94 3.54 -11.34
N LEU A 262 -10.38 4.63 -11.82
CA LEU A 262 -8.93 4.80 -11.96
C LEU A 262 -8.53 6.26 -11.77
N GLY A 263 -7.28 6.48 -11.39
CA GLY A 263 -6.78 7.84 -11.19
C GLY A 263 -5.54 7.90 -10.32
N GLU A 264 -5.43 8.96 -9.56
CA GLU A 264 -4.28 9.26 -8.72
C GLU A 264 -4.64 9.21 -7.24
N MET A 265 -3.68 8.76 -6.45
CA MET A 265 -3.69 8.88 -5.00
C MET A 265 -2.89 10.11 -4.59
N ALA A 266 -3.40 10.85 -3.64
CA ALA A 266 -2.72 12.01 -3.08
C ALA A 266 -2.86 12.04 -1.57
N VAL A 267 -1.97 12.77 -0.92
CA VAL A 267 -2.07 13.09 0.51
C VAL A 267 -2.29 14.57 0.68
N ARG A 268 -3.13 14.95 1.66
CA ARG A 268 -3.37 16.36 1.97
C ARG A 268 -2.34 16.91 2.93
N GLU A 269 -1.74 18.01 2.53
CA GLU A 269 -0.84 18.80 3.37
C GLU A 269 -1.62 19.59 4.43
N GLU A 270 -1.19 19.53 5.70
CA GLU A 270 -1.87 20.22 6.81
C GLU A 270 -1.66 21.74 6.75
N SER A 271 -0.50 22.23 6.29
CA SER A 271 -0.15 23.65 6.35
C SER A 271 -0.95 24.54 5.37
N ARG A 272 -1.21 24.06 4.14
CA ARG A 272 -1.86 24.86 3.07
C ARG A 272 -3.02 24.13 2.40
N GLY A 273 -3.22 22.83 2.70
CA GLY A 273 -4.23 21.99 2.05
C GLY A 273 -3.86 21.54 0.64
N LEU A 274 -2.60 21.69 0.21
CA LEU A 274 -2.14 21.20 -1.08
C LEU A 274 -2.26 19.67 -1.16
N LEU A 275 -2.42 19.16 -2.38
CA LEU A 275 -2.44 17.73 -2.65
C LEU A 275 -1.08 17.31 -3.21
N LEU A 276 -0.38 16.44 -2.48
CA LEU A 276 0.85 15.81 -2.92
C LEU A 276 0.51 14.45 -3.54
N PRO A 277 0.71 14.24 -4.85
CA PRO A 277 0.45 12.94 -5.47
C PRO A 277 1.46 11.90 -4.97
N THR A 278 1.02 10.65 -4.82
CA THR A 278 1.84 9.55 -4.27
C THR A 278 1.88 8.33 -5.16
N ALA A 279 0.75 7.93 -5.73
CA ALA A 279 0.60 6.72 -6.53
C ALA A 279 -0.51 6.87 -7.56
N ILE A 280 -0.58 5.94 -8.50
CA ILE A 280 -1.74 5.72 -9.36
C ILE A 280 -2.50 4.48 -8.91
N PHE A 281 -3.83 4.45 -9.15
CA PHE A 281 -4.64 3.29 -8.81
C PHE A 281 -5.61 2.92 -9.92
N ALA A 282 -6.03 1.67 -9.92
CA ALA A 282 -7.22 1.20 -10.59
C ALA A 282 -7.95 0.23 -9.66
N ARG A 283 -9.28 0.38 -9.54
CA ARG A 283 -10.09 -0.54 -8.76
C ARG A 283 -11.32 -0.97 -9.55
N TRP A 284 -11.52 -2.26 -9.59
CA TRP A 284 -12.74 -2.87 -10.09
C TRP A 284 -13.67 -3.16 -8.93
N SER A 285 -14.96 -2.91 -9.10
CA SER A 285 -15.97 -3.35 -8.16
C SER A 285 -17.24 -3.77 -8.87
N ARG A 286 -17.93 -4.72 -8.25
CA ARG A 286 -19.30 -5.04 -8.61
C ARG A 286 -20.23 -4.02 -7.97
N SER A 287 -21.21 -3.59 -8.72
CA SER A 287 -22.25 -2.64 -8.29
C SER A 287 -23.11 -3.22 -7.18
#